data_bafb7798b218fd8a2b8db267e6c4e9e1
#
_entry.id   bafb7798b218fd8a2b8db267e6c4e9e1
#
_cell.length_a   1.000
_cell.length_b   1.000
_cell.length_c   1.000
_cell.angle_alpha   90.00
_cell.angle_beta   90.00
_cell.angle_gamma   90.00
#
_symmetry.space_group_name_H-M   'P 1'
#
loop_
_entity.id
_entity.type
_entity.pdbx_description
1 polymer ?
#
loop_
_entity_poly.entity_id
_entity_poly.type
_entity_poly.pdbx_seq_one_letter_code
_entity_poly.pdbx_strand_id
1 'polypeptide(L)'
;MLWLIRSTSGLLLSELGAYILSPMQAPAGTKRLSNLLRSAKWSAEHVREYLYKRGTAYVEKSLQSNRTMLLIWDTSQIEKPESQQLEGLTSLVCQKMRRLARFRLRFSGVYKGPQVNVPGYRWAGLLLCNLSGGQQLWDFSWWSNRGAHPTWFIRLRWKLLKDVRKHLGNQVLHVFDRGFAGKPWLTLLCQGQDRFVIRWPKGYHLIDAKGRLKKTYQHSIGKKAMSSRKYWDKKNKEWKRNRILYMPVRHPELPDVLLYLVISRPLKKGRQPWYLLTNEIVDSKAKAWEIVGAYQKRWQIEMTFRFAKSELAIESPRLWKWENRMKFLAIVALVYDFLCTLLQPENFKLARKILRLGCHRTGNKLKNVSLPMYRLRQACFNLIIINQNSG
;
A
#
# COMPACT_ATOMS: atom_id res chain seq x y z
N MET A 1 -6.56 -3.05 -21.06
CA MET A 1 -5.35 -2.80 -20.24
C MET A 1 -4.22 -2.13 -21.02
N LEU A 2 -3.90 -2.56 -22.25
CA LEU A 2 -2.78 -2.03 -23.05
C LEU A 2 -2.86 -0.51 -23.26
N TRP A 3 -4.03 0.02 -23.56
CA TRP A 3 -4.24 1.45 -23.72
C TRP A 3 -3.93 2.29 -22.46
N LEU A 4 -4.09 1.74 -21.25
CA LEU A 4 -3.65 2.40 -20.01
C LEU A 4 -2.12 2.43 -19.87
N ILE A 5 -1.44 1.38 -20.31
CA ILE A 5 0.03 1.34 -20.31
C ILE A 5 0.57 2.37 -21.32
N ARG A 6 -0.16 2.62 -22.40
CA ARG A 6 0.20 3.60 -23.46
C ARG A 6 0.03 5.05 -23.03
N SER A 7 -0.84 5.34 -22.07
CA SER A 7 -1.01 6.72 -21.60
C SER A 7 0.24 7.24 -20.89
N THR A 8 0.76 8.37 -21.34
CA THR A 8 1.93 9.03 -20.75
C THR A 8 1.59 10.26 -19.93
N SER A 9 0.45 10.89 -20.18
CA SER A 9 0.07 12.20 -19.63
C SER A 9 -1.11 12.16 -18.68
N GLY A 10 -2.04 11.22 -18.86
CA GLY A 10 -3.25 11.18 -18.06
C GLY A 10 -4.17 10.02 -18.39
N LEU A 11 -5.28 9.95 -17.67
CA LEU A 11 -6.31 8.93 -17.85
C LEU A 11 -7.63 9.58 -18.30
N LEU A 12 -7.57 10.66 -19.09
CA LEU A 12 -8.75 11.24 -19.71
C LEU A 12 -9.27 10.30 -20.80
N LEU A 13 -10.58 10.07 -20.85
CA LEU A 13 -11.15 9.16 -21.84
C LEU A 13 -10.89 9.62 -23.28
N SER A 14 -10.80 10.93 -23.51
CA SER A 14 -10.47 11.52 -24.81
C SER A 14 -9.06 11.15 -25.28
N GLU A 15 -8.08 11.19 -24.37
CA GLU A 15 -6.71 10.78 -24.67
C GLU A 15 -6.61 9.27 -24.88
N LEU A 16 -7.25 8.50 -24.00
CA LEU A 16 -7.26 7.04 -24.08
C LEU A 16 -7.99 6.53 -25.32
N GLY A 17 -8.99 7.26 -25.81
CA GLY A 17 -9.71 6.96 -27.04
C GLY A 17 -8.80 6.91 -28.26
N ALA A 18 -7.81 7.81 -28.33
CA ALA A 18 -6.80 7.82 -29.39
C ALA A 18 -5.92 6.56 -29.39
N TYR A 19 -5.64 5.99 -28.20
CA TYR A 19 -4.86 4.73 -28.08
C TYR A 19 -5.65 3.48 -28.38
N ILE A 20 -6.99 3.53 -28.35
CA ILE A 20 -7.85 2.38 -28.66
C ILE A 20 -8.00 2.18 -30.15
N LEU A 21 -8.19 3.27 -30.88
CA LEU A 21 -8.35 3.27 -32.33
C LEU A 21 -7.18 3.98 -33.01
N SER A 22 -7.26 5.30 -33.15
CA SER A 22 -6.22 6.17 -33.70
C SER A 22 -6.46 7.60 -33.21
N PRO A 23 -5.49 8.52 -33.34
CA PRO A 23 -5.68 9.94 -33.04
C PRO A 23 -6.84 10.55 -33.81
N MET A 24 -7.00 10.22 -35.10
CA MET A 24 -8.10 10.69 -35.93
C MET A 24 -9.47 10.18 -35.49
N GLN A 25 -9.51 9.00 -34.90
CA GLN A 25 -10.72 8.34 -34.40
C GLN A 25 -10.87 8.43 -32.88
N ALA A 26 -10.17 9.35 -32.23
CA ALA A 26 -10.23 9.52 -30.77
C ALA A 26 -11.66 9.69 -30.21
N PRO A 27 -12.59 10.44 -30.86
CA PRO A 27 -13.97 10.53 -30.41
C PRO A 27 -14.68 9.18 -30.38
N ALA A 28 -14.53 8.33 -31.41
CA ALA A 28 -15.10 6.99 -31.48
C ALA A 28 -14.49 6.07 -30.42
N GLY A 29 -13.17 6.12 -30.19
CA GLY A 29 -12.50 5.40 -29.12
C GLY A 29 -12.98 5.83 -27.75
N THR A 30 -13.19 7.12 -27.53
CA THR A 30 -13.76 7.69 -26.30
C THR A 30 -15.16 7.14 -26.05
N LYS A 31 -16.02 7.09 -27.09
CA LYS A 31 -17.36 6.51 -27.01
C LYS A 31 -17.31 5.02 -26.62
N ARG A 32 -16.39 4.24 -27.22
CA ARG A 32 -16.20 2.82 -26.86
C ARG A 32 -15.83 2.65 -25.39
N LEU A 33 -14.89 3.46 -24.87
CA LEU A 33 -14.56 3.44 -23.44
C LEU A 33 -15.73 3.82 -22.54
N SER A 34 -16.45 4.88 -22.91
CA SER A 34 -17.62 5.33 -22.17
C SER A 34 -18.69 4.21 -22.12
N ASN A 35 -18.94 3.55 -23.25
CA ASN A 35 -19.88 2.43 -23.33
C ASN A 35 -19.41 1.22 -22.47
N LEU A 36 -18.10 0.90 -22.49
CA LEU A 36 -17.52 -0.11 -21.64
C LEU A 36 -17.80 0.18 -20.15
N LEU A 37 -17.53 1.42 -19.70
CA LEU A 37 -17.73 1.80 -18.31
C LEU A 37 -19.22 1.83 -17.90
N ARG A 38 -20.13 2.14 -18.82
CA ARG A 38 -21.58 2.15 -18.59
C ARG A 38 -22.21 0.76 -18.68
N SER A 39 -21.53 -0.21 -19.28
CA SER A 39 -22.06 -1.55 -19.48
C SER A 39 -22.45 -2.22 -18.16
N ALA A 40 -23.68 -2.74 -18.08
CA ALA A 40 -24.15 -3.53 -16.93
C ALA A 40 -23.55 -4.95 -16.89
N LYS A 41 -22.89 -5.40 -17.97
CA LYS A 41 -22.33 -6.76 -18.07
C LYS A 41 -21.17 -7.04 -17.12
N TRP A 42 -20.60 -6.03 -16.49
CA TRP A 42 -19.49 -6.16 -15.55
C TRP A 42 -19.50 -5.05 -14.49
N SER A 43 -18.83 -5.29 -13.37
CA SER A 43 -18.67 -4.35 -12.26
C SER A 43 -17.22 -4.32 -11.75
N ALA A 44 -16.90 -3.33 -10.94
CA ALA A 44 -15.61 -3.28 -10.24
C ALA A 44 -15.42 -4.51 -9.31
N GLU A 45 -16.51 -5.12 -8.84
CA GLU A 45 -16.48 -6.31 -7.99
C GLU A 45 -15.93 -7.53 -8.74
N HIS A 46 -16.29 -7.74 -10.01
CA HIS A 46 -15.71 -8.83 -10.82
C HIS A 46 -14.16 -8.72 -10.92
N VAL A 47 -13.65 -7.49 -11.02
CA VAL A 47 -12.21 -7.27 -11.02
C VAL A 47 -11.61 -7.57 -9.65
N ARG A 48 -12.29 -7.19 -8.57
CA ARG A 48 -11.87 -7.47 -7.21
C ARG A 48 -11.80 -8.96 -6.95
N GLU A 49 -12.81 -9.71 -7.33
CA GLU A 49 -12.82 -11.17 -7.22
C GLU A 49 -11.67 -11.83 -7.99
N TYR A 50 -11.37 -11.31 -9.18
CA TYR A 50 -10.19 -11.76 -9.93
C TYR A 50 -8.88 -11.50 -9.17
N LEU A 51 -8.71 -10.30 -8.58
CA LEU A 51 -7.54 -9.97 -7.77
C LEU A 51 -7.44 -10.87 -6.54
N TYR A 52 -8.56 -11.18 -5.89
CA TYR A 52 -8.61 -12.10 -4.75
C TYR A 52 -8.17 -13.51 -5.12
N LYS A 53 -8.67 -14.06 -6.22
CA LYS A 53 -8.23 -15.38 -6.73
C LYS A 53 -6.72 -15.40 -6.99
N ARG A 54 -6.20 -14.37 -7.62
CA ARG A 54 -4.75 -14.24 -7.87
C ARG A 54 -3.94 -14.10 -6.58
N GLY A 55 -4.43 -13.29 -5.65
CA GLY A 55 -3.80 -13.09 -4.35
C GLY A 55 -3.76 -14.38 -3.54
N THR A 56 -4.86 -15.15 -3.53
CA THR A 56 -4.93 -16.46 -2.86
C THR A 56 -3.89 -17.43 -3.43
N ALA A 57 -3.83 -17.57 -4.76
CA ALA A 57 -2.84 -18.42 -5.40
C ALA A 57 -1.38 -17.97 -5.11
N TYR A 58 -1.14 -16.67 -4.99
CA TYR A 58 0.16 -16.14 -4.61
C TYR A 58 0.54 -16.49 -3.15
N VAL A 59 -0.44 -16.44 -2.23
CA VAL A 59 -0.24 -16.83 -0.83
C VAL A 59 0.05 -18.32 -0.73
N GLU A 60 -0.76 -19.17 -1.34
CA GLU A 60 -0.60 -20.63 -1.35
C GLU A 60 0.80 -21.03 -1.87
N LYS A 61 1.21 -20.51 -3.01
CA LYS A 61 2.55 -20.75 -3.58
C LYS A 61 3.68 -20.30 -2.65
N SER A 62 3.49 -19.21 -1.94
CA SER A 62 4.51 -18.68 -1.01
C SER A 62 4.59 -19.51 0.27
N LEU A 63 3.47 -19.99 0.78
CA LEU A 63 3.41 -20.89 1.94
C LEU A 63 4.06 -22.23 1.68
N GLN A 64 3.87 -22.82 0.49
CA GLN A 64 4.58 -24.03 0.06
C GLN A 64 6.10 -23.85 0.10
N SER A 65 6.59 -22.62 -0.05
CA SER A 65 8.02 -22.28 0.07
C SER A 65 8.42 -21.87 1.50
N ASN A 66 7.59 -22.15 2.50
CA ASN A 66 7.78 -21.80 3.92
C ASN A 66 8.09 -20.31 4.16
N ARG A 67 7.40 -19.42 3.42
CA ARG A 67 7.60 -17.97 3.51
C ARG A 67 6.48 -17.31 4.31
N THR A 68 6.84 -16.50 5.28
CA THR A 68 5.86 -15.66 5.99
C THR A 68 5.24 -14.66 5.02
N MET A 69 3.91 -14.75 4.86
CA MET A 69 3.12 -13.85 4.04
C MET A 69 2.60 -12.69 4.85
N LEU A 70 2.74 -11.51 4.29
CA LEU A 70 2.31 -10.24 4.87
C LEU A 70 1.16 -9.67 4.04
N LEU A 71 0.16 -9.11 4.72
CA LEU A 71 -0.85 -8.25 4.10
C LEU A 71 -0.72 -6.85 4.68
N ILE A 72 -0.20 -5.93 3.90
CA ILE A 72 0.05 -4.55 4.30
C ILE A 72 -1.18 -3.71 4.02
N TRP A 73 -1.65 -2.98 5.05
CA TRP A 73 -2.79 -2.07 4.98
C TRP A 73 -2.32 -0.63 5.10
N ASP A 74 -2.79 0.22 4.21
CA ASP A 74 -2.60 1.66 4.35
C ASP A 74 -3.69 2.42 3.60
N THR A 75 -3.79 3.72 3.83
CA THR A 75 -4.77 4.59 3.18
C THR A 75 -4.11 5.77 2.50
N SER A 76 -4.71 6.23 1.44
CA SER A 76 -4.28 7.42 0.72
C SER A 76 -5.49 8.26 0.30
N GLN A 77 -5.24 9.40 -0.30
CA GLN A 77 -6.26 10.29 -0.83
C GLN A 77 -5.87 10.80 -2.20
N ILE A 78 -6.89 11.11 -3.01
CA ILE A 78 -6.78 11.83 -4.28
C ILE A 78 -7.42 13.19 -4.11
N GLU A 79 -6.65 14.24 -4.31
CA GLU A 79 -7.13 15.62 -4.25
C GLU A 79 -7.65 16.03 -5.63
N LYS A 80 -8.80 16.70 -5.65
CA LYS A 80 -9.49 17.21 -6.84
C LYS A 80 -9.88 18.68 -6.64
N PRO A 81 -8.91 19.58 -6.43
CA PRO A 81 -9.19 20.95 -6.02
C PRO A 81 -10.05 21.71 -7.04
N GLU A 82 -9.88 21.39 -8.34
CA GLU A 82 -10.63 22.02 -9.43
C GLU A 82 -12.01 21.38 -9.71
N SER A 83 -12.37 20.33 -8.98
CA SER A 83 -13.62 19.60 -9.22
C SER A 83 -14.63 19.90 -8.11
N GLN A 84 -15.81 20.39 -8.47
CA GLN A 84 -16.87 20.70 -7.53
C GLN A 84 -18.07 19.74 -7.62
N GLN A 85 -18.28 19.12 -8.78
CA GLN A 85 -19.52 18.41 -9.11
C GLN A 85 -19.37 16.89 -9.29
N LEU A 86 -18.19 16.32 -9.17
CA LEU A 86 -18.02 14.87 -9.30
C LEU A 86 -18.72 14.14 -8.16
N GLU A 87 -19.48 13.11 -8.48
CA GLU A 87 -20.21 12.32 -7.50
C GLU A 87 -19.28 11.72 -6.44
N GLY A 88 -19.68 11.85 -5.17
CA GLY A 88 -18.95 11.27 -4.04
C GLY A 88 -17.71 12.06 -3.60
N LEU A 89 -17.52 13.32 -4.02
CA LEU A 89 -16.45 14.15 -3.50
C LEU A 89 -16.63 14.39 -2.00
N THR A 90 -15.57 14.20 -1.22
CA THR A 90 -15.51 14.48 0.21
C THR A 90 -14.44 15.52 0.51
N SER A 91 -14.59 16.22 1.63
CA SER A 91 -13.59 17.18 2.09
C SER A 91 -12.34 16.46 2.59
N LEU A 92 -11.18 16.84 2.06
CA LEU A 92 -9.86 16.28 2.39
C LEU A 92 -8.92 17.37 2.81
N VAL A 93 -8.05 17.08 3.78
CA VAL A 93 -6.95 17.98 4.11
C VAL A 93 -5.93 17.99 2.99
N CYS A 94 -5.66 19.17 2.42
CA CYS A 94 -4.68 19.32 1.35
C CYS A 94 -3.28 18.87 1.79
N GLN A 95 -2.77 17.80 1.17
CA GLN A 95 -1.45 17.25 1.51
C GLN A 95 -0.29 18.12 1.04
N LYS A 96 -0.48 18.87 -0.07
CA LYS A 96 0.52 19.80 -0.56
C LYS A 96 0.75 20.93 0.46
N MET A 97 -0.30 21.55 0.95
CA MET A 97 -0.23 22.58 1.99
C MET A 97 0.33 22.02 3.31
N ARG A 98 -0.09 20.82 3.70
CA ARG A 98 0.46 20.13 4.88
C ARG A 98 1.96 19.83 4.76
N ARG A 99 2.46 19.51 3.58
CA ARG A 99 3.90 19.34 3.32
C ARG A 99 4.66 20.66 3.41
N LEU A 100 4.12 21.73 2.83
CA LEU A 100 4.71 23.08 2.90
C LEU A 100 4.73 23.60 4.34
N ALA A 101 3.67 23.40 5.10
CA ALA A 101 3.62 23.76 6.51
C ALA A 101 4.71 23.04 7.34
N ARG A 102 4.93 21.73 7.09
CA ARG A 102 6.02 20.97 7.74
C ARG A 102 7.40 21.45 7.34
N PHE A 103 7.58 21.91 6.11
CA PHE A 103 8.83 22.46 5.64
C PHE A 103 9.13 23.80 6.34
N ARG A 104 8.14 24.69 6.42
CA ARG A 104 8.27 25.97 7.14
C ARG A 104 8.53 25.79 8.63
N LEU A 105 7.88 24.82 9.30
CA LEU A 105 8.17 24.47 10.70
C LEU A 105 9.65 24.10 10.96
N ARG A 106 10.33 23.56 9.98
CA ARG A 106 11.76 23.24 10.09
C ARG A 106 12.68 24.47 10.12
N PHE A 107 12.23 25.56 9.52
CA PHE A 107 13.05 26.78 9.36
C PHE A 107 12.62 27.93 10.29
N SER A 108 11.39 27.96 10.75
CA SER A 108 10.85 29.10 11.51
C SER A 108 10.23 28.75 12.86
N GLY A 109 10.37 27.51 13.32
CA GLY A 109 9.96 27.09 14.67
C GLY A 109 8.45 27.00 14.93
N VAL A 110 7.58 27.83 14.36
CA VAL A 110 6.13 27.79 14.60
C VAL A 110 5.37 28.28 13.37
N TYR A 111 4.80 27.36 12.60
CA TYR A 111 3.78 27.69 11.62
C TYR A 111 2.50 26.89 11.88
N LYS A 112 1.53 27.53 12.51
CA LYS A 112 0.14 27.09 12.55
C LYS A 112 -0.63 27.79 11.43
N GLY A 113 -0.31 27.45 10.17
CA GLY A 113 -1.12 27.93 9.05
C GLY A 113 -2.49 27.24 9.05
N PRO A 114 -3.52 27.88 8.45
CA PRO A 114 -4.85 27.31 8.37
C PRO A 114 -4.82 25.98 7.65
N GLN A 115 -5.60 25.01 8.15
CA GLN A 115 -5.80 23.74 7.49
C GLN A 115 -6.68 23.97 6.26
N VAL A 116 -6.09 23.85 5.07
CA VAL A 116 -6.84 23.98 3.80
C VAL A 116 -7.47 22.64 3.46
N ASN A 117 -8.78 22.63 3.28
CA ASN A 117 -9.53 21.48 2.79
C ASN A 117 -9.79 21.62 1.29
N VAL A 118 -9.68 20.51 0.59
CA VAL A 118 -9.95 20.39 -0.86
C VAL A 118 -10.89 19.23 -1.12
N PRO A 119 -11.73 19.28 -2.17
CA PRO A 119 -12.52 18.12 -2.56
C PRO A 119 -11.64 16.96 -3.05
N GLY A 120 -12.10 15.74 -2.86
CA GLY A 120 -11.38 14.56 -3.33
C GLY A 120 -11.95 13.25 -2.85
N TYR A 121 -11.16 12.19 -2.98
CA TYR A 121 -11.53 10.81 -2.64
C TYR A 121 -10.52 10.17 -1.71
N ARG A 122 -11.00 9.26 -0.88
CA ARG A 122 -10.14 8.40 -0.03
C ARG A 122 -10.13 6.99 -0.59
N TRP A 123 -9.01 6.31 -0.40
CA TRP A 123 -8.86 4.92 -0.79
C TRP A 123 -7.95 4.16 0.17
N ALA A 124 -8.22 2.87 0.30
CA ALA A 124 -7.39 1.92 1.01
C ALA A 124 -6.68 1.03 -0.01
N GLY A 125 -5.42 0.74 0.24
CA GLY A 125 -4.67 -0.28 -0.49
C GLY A 125 -4.36 -1.44 0.44
N LEU A 126 -4.46 -2.64 -0.10
CA LEU A 126 -4.04 -3.88 0.51
C LEU A 126 -3.03 -4.55 -0.40
N LEU A 127 -1.84 -4.79 0.11
CA LEU A 127 -0.73 -5.35 -0.66
C LEU A 127 -0.18 -6.60 0.01
N LEU A 128 -0.23 -7.72 -0.70
CA LEU A 128 0.45 -8.95 -0.31
C LEU A 128 1.94 -8.84 -0.62
N CYS A 129 2.78 -9.25 0.30
CA CYS A 129 4.20 -9.42 0.05
C CYS A 129 4.80 -10.46 0.99
N ASN A 130 6.00 -10.92 0.68
CA ASN A 130 6.79 -11.75 1.57
C ASN A 130 8.05 -11.01 2.04
N LEU A 131 8.72 -11.53 3.05
CA LEU A 131 9.93 -10.92 3.60
C LEU A 131 11.08 -10.83 2.59
N SER A 132 11.14 -11.74 1.60
CA SER A 132 12.19 -11.79 0.57
C SER A 132 11.95 -10.88 -0.63
N GLY A 133 10.72 -10.35 -0.84
CA GLY A 133 10.53 -9.21 -1.75
C GLY A 133 9.50 -9.32 -2.86
N GLY A 134 8.84 -10.43 -3.12
CA GLY A 134 7.71 -10.45 -4.06
C GLY A 134 6.51 -9.67 -3.53
N GLN A 135 5.72 -9.08 -4.43
CA GLN A 135 4.49 -8.38 -4.06
C GLN A 135 3.36 -8.66 -5.05
N GLN A 136 2.13 -8.64 -4.57
CA GLN A 136 0.90 -8.86 -5.32
C GLN A 136 -0.16 -7.90 -4.80
N LEU A 137 -0.91 -7.27 -5.70
CA LEU A 137 -2.02 -6.44 -5.27
C LEU A 137 -3.16 -7.33 -4.75
N TRP A 138 -3.67 -7.01 -3.56
CA TRP A 138 -4.88 -7.62 -3.04
C TRP A 138 -6.09 -6.78 -3.41
N ASP A 139 -6.10 -5.49 -3.04
CA ASP A 139 -7.24 -4.61 -3.31
C ASP A 139 -6.85 -3.12 -3.33
N PHE A 140 -7.59 -2.36 -4.13
CA PHE A 140 -7.74 -0.92 -4.03
C PHE A 140 -9.21 -0.60 -3.82
N SER A 141 -9.56 -0.21 -2.61
CA SER A 141 -10.93 0.12 -2.24
C SER A 141 -11.12 1.60 -1.98
N TRP A 142 -12.13 2.15 -2.63
CA TRP A 142 -12.47 3.57 -2.57
C TRP A 142 -13.67 3.78 -1.67
N TRP A 143 -13.70 4.90 -0.99
CA TRP A 143 -14.88 5.27 -0.23
C TRP A 143 -15.09 6.78 -0.19
N SER A 144 -16.34 7.16 0.05
CA SER A 144 -16.78 8.52 0.34
C SER A 144 -17.87 8.46 1.41
N ASN A 145 -17.96 9.51 2.20
CA ASN A 145 -19.07 9.71 3.13
C ASN A 145 -20.20 10.58 2.54
N ARG A 146 -20.16 10.85 1.23
CA ARG A 146 -21.11 11.65 0.47
C ARG A 146 -21.53 10.92 -0.80
N GLY A 147 -22.63 11.37 -1.43
CA GLY A 147 -23.15 10.80 -2.68
C GLY A 147 -24.12 9.65 -2.45
N ALA A 148 -24.43 8.93 -3.52
CA ALA A 148 -25.43 7.85 -3.53
C ALA A 148 -24.99 6.60 -2.73
N HIS A 149 -23.70 6.40 -2.54
CA HIS A 149 -23.15 5.22 -1.85
C HIS A 149 -22.23 5.62 -0.67
N PRO A 150 -22.76 6.35 0.34
CA PRO A 150 -21.95 6.82 1.44
C PRO A 150 -21.49 5.66 2.31
N THR A 151 -20.21 5.65 2.62
CA THR A 151 -19.65 4.70 3.58
C THR A 151 -18.57 5.36 4.44
N TRP A 152 -18.34 4.81 5.61
CA TRP A 152 -17.31 5.28 6.53
C TRP A 152 -16.12 4.34 6.49
N PHE A 153 -14.94 4.87 6.76
CA PHE A 153 -13.72 4.06 6.76
C PHE A 153 -13.80 2.85 7.69
N ILE A 154 -14.49 2.97 8.81
CA ILE A 154 -14.68 1.85 9.74
C ILE A 154 -15.46 0.71 9.09
N ARG A 155 -16.57 1.01 8.39
CA ARG A 155 -17.36 0.00 7.67
C ARG A 155 -16.57 -0.63 6.53
N LEU A 156 -15.80 0.17 5.79
CA LEU A 156 -14.92 -0.34 4.74
C LEU A 156 -13.88 -1.29 5.31
N ARG A 157 -13.20 -0.92 6.41
CA ARG A 157 -12.20 -1.81 7.06
C ARG A 157 -12.81 -3.15 7.48
N TRP A 158 -14.02 -3.12 8.02
CA TRP A 158 -14.75 -4.34 8.40
C TRP A 158 -15.03 -5.23 7.19
N LYS A 159 -15.55 -4.64 6.11
CA LYS A 159 -15.78 -5.36 4.85
C LYS A 159 -14.50 -6.00 4.34
N LEU A 160 -13.44 -5.21 4.22
CA LEU A 160 -12.13 -5.69 3.73
C LEU A 160 -11.56 -6.81 4.60
N LEU A 161 -11.65 -6.69 5.93
CA LEU A 161 -11.16 -7.74 6.82
C LEU A 161 -11.99 -9.03 6.68
N LYS A 162 -13.32 -8.91 6.52
CA LYS A 162 -14.20 -10.05 6.23
C LYS A 162 -13.82 -10.73 4.92
N ASP A 163 -13.56 -9.95 3.87
CA ASP A 163 -13.15 -10.48 2.57
C ASP A 163 -11.79 -11.18 2.67
N VAL A 164 -10.83 -10.62 3.41
CA VAL A 164 -9.53 -11.27 3.66
C VAL A 164 -9.70 -12.58 4.42
N ARG A 165 -10.48 -12.60 5.51
CA ARG A 165 -10.75 -13.82 6.29
C ARG A 165 -11.40 -14.91 5.43
N LYS A 166 -12.34 -14.54 4.57
CA LYS A 166 -13.03 -15.47 3.66
C LYS A 166 -12.06 -16.19 2.71
N HIS A 167 -11.05 -15.48 2.20
CA HIS A 167 -10.17 -16.00 1.17
C HIS A 167 -8.82 -16.51 1.69
N LEU A 168 -8.30 -15.93 2.76
CA LEU A 168 -6.96 -16.20 3.27
C LEU A 168 -6.94 -16.75 4.70
N GLY A 169 -8.08 -16.72 5.42
CA GLY A 169 -8.11 -17.12 6.83
C GLY A 169 -7.07 -16.36 7.65
N ASN A 170 -6.29 -17.10 8.44
CA ASN A 170 -5.19 -16.60 9.27
C ASN A 170 -3.79 -16.84 8.66
N GLN A 171 -3.71 -17.13 7.37
CA GLN A 171 -2.45 -17.46 6.67
C GLN A 171 -1.52 -16.25 6.52
N VAL A 172 -2.04 -15.03 6.61
CA VAL A 172 -1.27 -13.80 6.43
C VAL A 172 -1.07 -13.05 7.74
N LEU A 173 0.09 -12.43 7.88
CA LEU A 173 0.38 -11.50 8.96
C LEU A 173 0.00 -10.08 8.51
N HIS A 174 -1.05 -9.53 9.09
CA HIS A 174 -1.50 -8.18 8.80
C HIS A 174 -0.51 -7.14 9.34
N VAL A 175 -0.14 -6.17 8.53
CA VAL A 175 0.79 -5.10 8.91
C VAL A 175 0.09 -3.75 8.82
N PHE A 176 -0.02 -3.07 9.96
CA PHE A 176 -0.72 -1.81 10.10
C PHE A 176 0.18 -0.69 10.57
N ASP A 177 -0.09 0.51 10.09
CA ASP A 177 0.54 1.71 10.62
C ASP A 177 -0.11 2.16 11.94
N ARG A 178 0.40 3.27 12.49
CA ARG A 178 -0.11 3.84 13.75
C ARG A 178 -1.56 4.35 13.65
N GLY A 179 -2.06 4.64 12.46
CA GLY A 179 -3.43 5.10 12.25
C GLY A 179 -4.49 4.01 12.52
N PHE A 180 -4.07 2.75 12.58
CA PHE A 180 -4.94 1.61 12.93
C PHE A 180 -4.86 1.25 14.43
N ALA A 181 -4.00 1.89 15.21
CA ALA A 181 -3.88 1.59 16.63
C ALA A 181 -5.10 2.10 17.40
N GLY A 182 -5.72 1.22 18.18
CA GLY A 182 -6.85 1.54 19.04
C GLY A 182 -7.65 0.30 19.41
N LYS A 183 -8.36 0.38 20.55
CA LYS A 183 -9.14 -0.74 21.13
C LYS A 183 -10.10 -1.37 20.10
N PRO A 184 -10.97 -0.63 19.39
CA PRO A 184 -11.99 -1.26 18.55
C PRO A 184 -11.38 -2.15 17.45
N TRP A 185 -10.26 -1.71 16.87
CA TRP A 185 -9.58 -2.47 15.84
C TRP A 185 -8.80 -3.66 16.41
N LEU A 186 -8.13 -3.45 17.55
CA LEU A 186 -7.40 -4.50 18.26
C LEU A 186 -8.35 -5.62 18.70
N THR A 187 -9.50 -5.27 19.30
CA THR A 187 -10.51 -6.24 19.71
C THR A 187 -11.00 -7.08 18.54
N LEU A 188 -11.30 -6.44 17.43
CA LEU A 188 -11.77 -7.13 16.22
C LEU A 188 -10.75 -8.14 15.69
N LEU A 189 -9.47 -7.76 15.65
CA LEU A 189 -8.38 -8.64 15.20
C LEU A 189 -8.19 -9.82 16.17
N CYS A 190 -8.21 -9.57 17.48
CA CYS A 190 -8.05 -10.62 18.48
C CYS A 190 -9.22 -11.60 18.48
N GLN A 191 -10.46 -11.11 18.39
CA GLN A 191 -11.66 -11.97 18.32
C GLN A 191 -11.66 -12.84 17.06
N GLY A 192 -11.17 -12.34 15.94
CA GLY A 192 -11.06 -13.09 14.69
C GLY A 192 -9.81 -13.96 14.59
N GLN A 193 -8.96 -13.97 15.61
CA GLN A 193 -7.67 -14.68 15.62
C GLN A 193 -6.76 -14.27 14.45
N ASP A 194 -6.93 -13.04 13.93
CA ASP A 194 -6.08 -12.51 12.85
C ASP A 194 -4.67 -12.29 13.38
N ARG A 195 -3.68 -12.73 12.64
CA ARG A 195 -2.27 -12.46 12.91
C ARG A 195 -1.93 -11.02 12.55
N PHE A 196 -1.31 -10.25 13.43
CA PHE A 196 -1.05 -8.84 13.14
C PHE A 196 0.24 -8.28 13.73
N VAL A 197 0.73 -7.20 13.12
CA VAL A 197 1.72 -6.27 13.64
C VAL A 197 1.19 -4.85 13.45
N ILE A 198 1.02 -4.12 14.55
CA ILE A 198 0.55 -2.73 14.55
C ILE A 198 1.65 -1.83 15.14
N ARG A 199 1.97 -0.74 14.46
CA ARG A 199 2.79 0.30 15.09
C ARG A 199 1.99 1.00 16.19
N TRP A 200 2.39 0.77 17.44
CA TRP A 200 1.65 1.24 18.60
C TRP A 200 2.11 2.64 19.02
N PRO A 201 1.21 3.54 19.44
CA PRO A 201 1.56 4.87 19.92
C PRO A 201 2.37 4.81 21.21
N LYS A 202 3.43 5.62 21.30
CA LYS A 202 4.31 5.66 22.48
C LYS A 202 3.60 6.05 23.79
N GLY A 203 2.53 6.85 23.67
CA GLY A 203 1.77 7.37 24.81
C GLY A 203 0.64 6.47 25.30
N TYR A 204 0.28 5.40 24.55
CA TYR A 204 -0.77 4.47 24.96
C TYR A 204 -0.28 3.59 26.09
N HIS A 205 -1.22 3.12 26.91
CA HIS A 205 -0.92 2.27 28.06
C HIS A 205 -0.97 0.80 27.69
N LEU A 206 -0.08 0.03 28.29
CA LEU A 206 -0.04 -1.44 28.25
C LEU A 206 0.28 -1.95 29.66
N ILE A 207 -0.15 -3.16 29.96
CA ILE A 207 0.12 -3.85 31.23
C ILE A 207 1.34 -4.75 31.01
N ASP A 208 2.33 -4.65 31.88
CA ASP A 208 3.52 -5.51 31.88
C ASP A 208 3.24 -6.89 32.53
N ALA A 209 4.20 -7.81 32.43
CA ALA A 209 4.09 -9.15 33.03
C ALA A 209 3.90 -9.16 34.56
N LYS A 210 4.17 -8.02 35.23
CA LYS A 210 3.97 -7.84 36.69
C LYS A 210 2.63 -7.15 37.00
N GLY A 211 1.72 -7.03 36.03
CA GLY A 211 0.41 -6.38 36.20
C GLY A 211 0.46 -4.84 36.25
N ARG A 212 1.59 -4.21 36.00
CA ARG A 212 1.73 -2.75 36.12
C ARG A 212 1.35 -2.03 34.85
N LEU A 213 0.46 -1.06 34.95
CA LEU A 213 0.04 -0.20 33.86
C LEU A 213 1.14 0.84 33.56
N LYS A 214 1.63 0.88 32.32
CA LYS A 214 2.68 1.79 31.87
C LYS A 214 2.41 2.33 30.47
N LYS A 215 2.86 3.56 30.20
CA LYS A 215 2.92 4.04 28.83
C LYS A 215 3.87 3.20 28.01
N THR A 216 3.55 2.98 26.72
CA THR A 216 4.33 2.10 25.83
C THR A 216 5.83 2.38 25.86
N TYR A 217 6.26 3.66 25.85
CA TYR A 217 7.68 4.01 25.89
C TYR A 217 8.36 3.62 27.22
N GLN A 218 7.62 3.62 28.33
CA GLN A 218 8.14 3.32 29.66
C GLN A 218 8.58 1.87 29.84
N HIS A 219 7.96 0.95 29.04
CA HIS A 219 8.35 -0.47 29.05
C HIS A 219 9.81 -0.72 28.68
N SER A 220 10.47 0.26 28.11
CA SER A 220 11.85 0.14 27.66
C SER A 220 12.87 0.96 28.48
N ILE A 221 12.42 1.74 29.45
CA ILE A 221 13.31 2.51 30.34
C ILE A 221 14.10 1.53 31.22
N GLY A 222 15.41 1.77 31.36
CA GLY A 222 16.30 0.95 32.18
C GLY A 222 16.60 -0.45 31.62
N LYS A 223 16.04 -0.83 30.46
CA LYS A 223 16.25 -2.17 29.90
C LYS A 223 17.36 -2.18 28.83
N LYS A 224 18.28 -3.14 28.95
CA LYS A 224 19.30 -3.42 27.92
C LYS A 224 18.66 -4.04 26.68
N ALA A 225 19.22 -3.77 25.52
CA ALA A 225 18.78 -4.39 24.27
C ALA A 225 19.12 -5.89 24.27
N MET A 226 18.17 -6.72 23.83
CA MET A 226 18.34 -8.18 23.76
C MET A 226 19.14 -8.61 22.52
N SER A 227 19.11 -7.80 21.45
CA SER A 227 19.86 -8.05 20.22
C SER A 227 20.14 -6.76 19.45
N SER A 228 21.16 -6.79 18.60
CA SER A 228 21.44 -5.68 17.67
C SER A 228 21.87 -6.21 16.30
N ARG A 229 21.45 -5.52 15.23
CA ARG A 229 21.87 -5.82 13.85
C ARG A 229 22.39 -4.58 13.17
N LYS A 230 23.47 -4.73 12.41
CA LYS A 230 23.96 -3.72 11.48
C LYS A 230 23.26 -3.91 10.13
N TYR A 231 22.94 -2.83 9.44
CA TYR A 231 22.43 -2.84 8.07
C TYR A 231 22.98 -1.63 7.30
N TRP A 232 23.15 -1.82 6.01
CA TRP A 232 23.60 -0.76 5.12
C TRP A 232 22.43 0.14 4.71
N ASP A 233 22.51 1.43 5.00
CA ASP A 233 21.55 2.43 4.51
C ASP A 233 21.99 2.92 3.13
N LYS A 234 21.38 2.35 2.09
CA LYS A 234 21.70 2.69 0.69
C LYS A 234 21.51 4.18 0.36
N LYS A 235 20.56 4.86 1.04
CA LYS A 235 20.27 6.27 0.79
C LYS A 235 21.37 7.19 1.31
N ASN A 236 21.85 6.92 2.52
CA ASN A 236 22.87 7.75 3.18
C ASN A 236 24.28 7.17 3.04
N LYS A 237 24.43 6.01 2.36
CA LYS A 237 25.72 5.30 2.16
C LYS A 237 26.48 5.11 3.48
N GLU A 238 25.79 4.70 4.53
CA GLU A 238 26.35 4.50 5.86
C GLU A 238 25.87 3.21 6.52
N TRP A 239 26.69 2.60 7.36
CA TRP A 239 26.28 1.50 8.21
C TRP A 239 25.43 2.03 9.36
N LYS A 240 24.26 1.45 9.56
CA LYS A 240 23.36 1.73 10.68
C LYS A 240 23.19 0.51 11.55
N ARG A 241 22.92 0.75 12.82
CA ARG A 241 22.62 -0.30 13.78
C ARG A 241 21.26 -0.07 14.40
N ASN A 242 20.44 -1.11 14.44
CA ASN A 242 19.21 -1.16 15.20
C ASN A 242 19.39 -2.12 16.38
N ARG A 243 18.78 -1.77 17.50
CA ARG A 243 18.68 -2.60 18.68
C ARG A 243 17.22 -2.99 18.88
N ILE A 244 16.97 -4.21 19.36
CA ILE A 244 15.64 -4.68 19.70
C ILE A 244 15.53 -5.07 21.16
N LEU A 245 14.31 -4.87 21.66
CA LEU A 245 13.83 -5.36 22.94
C LEU A 245 12.42 -5.92 22.69
N TYR A 246 12.07 -7.02 23.34
CA TYR A 246 10.71 -7.58 23.25
C TYR A 246 10.25 -8.12 24.59
N MET A 247 8.94 -8.14 24.80
CA MET A 247 8.36 -8.59 26.06
C MET A 247 6.87 -8.87 25.91
N PRO A 248 6.31 -9.80 26.73
CA PRO A 248 4.87 -9.98 26.83
C PRO A 248 4.23 -8.74 27.48
N VAL A 249 3.06 -8.39 26.98
CA VAL A 249 2.23 -7.28 27.47
C VAL A 249 0.75 -7.62 27.30
N ARG A 250 -0.13 -6.86 27.94
CA ARG A 250 -1.58 -6.91 27.72
C ARG A 250 -2.14 -5.52 27.48
N HIS A 251 -3.23 -5.44 26.74
CA HIS A 251 -3.98 -4.20 26.62
C HIS A 251 -4.89 -4.04 27.84
N PRO A 252 -4.98 -2.86 28.47
CA PRO A 252 -5.79 -2.66 29.69
C PRO A 252 -7.24 -3.12 29.57
N GLU A 253 -7.84 -2.96 28.42
CA GLU A 253 -9.22 -3.32 28.14
C GLU A 253 -9.38 -4.71 27.48
N LEU A 254 -8.31 -5.46 27.33
CA LEU A 254 -8.25 -6.85 26.84
C LEU A 254 -7.25 -7.64 27.72
N PRO A 255 -7.49 -7.75 29.02
CA PRO A 255 -6.51 -8.29 29.97
C PRO A 255 -6.23 -9.79 29.76
N ASP A 256 -7.17 -10.52 29.15
CA ASP A 256 -7.04 -11.96 28.90
C ASP A 256 -6.24 -12.27 27.63
N VAL A 257 -5.98 -11.27 26.78
CA VAL A 257 -5.26 -11.45 25.52
C VAL A 257 -3.77 -11.19 25.74
N LEU A 258 -2.97 -12.25 25.56
CA LEU A 258 -1.52 -12.12 25.56
C LEU A 258 -1.04 -11.50 24.25
N LEU A 259 -0.31 -10.41 24.36
CA LEU A 259 0.33 -9.70 23.26
C LEU A 259 1.81 -9.55 23.51
N TYR A 260 2.56 -9.23 22.46
CA TYR A 260 3.98 -8.93 22.56
C TYR A 260 4.28 -7.53 22.06
N LEU A 261 5.08 -6.81 22.82
CA LEU A 261 5.62 -5.51 22.41
C LEU A 261 7.05 -5.67 21.93
N VAL A 262 7.29 -5.47 20.65
CA VAL A 262 8.64 -5.46 20.07
C VAL A 262 9.05 -4.00 19.84
N ILE A 263 10.18 -3.60 20.43
CA ILE A 263 10.69 -2.23 20.36
C ILE A 263 11.98 -2.22 19.55
N SER A 264 11.96 -1.54 18.40
CA SER A 264 13.14 -1.35 17.55
C SER A 264 13.70 0.06 17.75
N ARG A 265 14.94 0.17 18.21
CA ARG A 265 15.63 1.45 18.50
C ARG A 265 16.81 1.65 17.56
N PRO A 266 16.77 2.65 16.67
CA PRO A 266 17.97 3.06 15.93
C PRO A 266 18.99 3.69 16.88
N LEU A 267 20.28 3.42 16.65
CA LEU A 267 21.37 4.02 17.43
C LEU A 267 21.59 5.49 17.12
N LYS A 268 21.19 5.94 15.92
CA LYS A 268 21.37 7.34 15.51
C LYS A 268 20.44 8.25 16.30
N LYS A 269 21.00 9.29 16.93
CA LYS A 269 20.22 10.35 17.58
C LYS A 269 19.20 10.97 16.61
N GLY A 270 18.01 11.32 17.10
CA GLY A 270 16.93 11.95 16.31
C GLY A 270 15.99 10.98 15.60
N ARG A 271 16.26 9.68 15.50
CA ARG A 271 15.30 8.71 14.98
C ARG A 271 14.43 8.15 16.10
N GLN A 272 13.10 8.22 15.90
CA GLN A 272 12.13 7.70 16.86
C GLN A 272 12.13 6.17 16.87
N PRO A 273 12.04 5.53 18.04
CA PRO A 273 11.82 4.08 18.15
C PRO A 273 10.52 3.66 17.49
N TRP A 274 10.49 2.41 17.04
CA TRP A 274 9.23 1.73 16.69
C TRP A 274 8.79 0.89 17.87
N TYR A 275 7.54 1.04 18.22
CA TYR A 275 6.82 0.20 19.17
C TYR A 275 5.85 -0.63 18.35
N LEU A 276 6.06 -1.93 18.26
CA LEU A 276 5.28 -2.85 17.44
C LEU A 276 4.52 -3.78 18.37
N LEU A 277 3.20 -3.71 18.32
CA LEU A 277 2.32 -4.60 19.07
C LEU A 277 1.87 -5.74 18.16
N THR A 278 1.94 -6.98 18.65
CA THR A 278 1.59 -8.18 17.88
C THR A 278 0.98 -9.25 18.79
N ASN A 279 0.15 -10.11 18.21
CA ASN A 279 -0.29 -11.37 18.86
C ASN A 279 0.55 -12.58 18.43
N GLU A 280 1.56 -12.39 17.56
CA GLU A 280 2.55 -13.44 17.33
C GLU A 280 3.35 -13.71 18.59
N ILE A 281 3.59 -14.98 18.89
CA ILE A 281 4.47 -15.37 20.00
C ILE A 281 5.90 -14.95 19.68
N VAL A 282 6.48 -14.11 20.52
CA VAL A 282 7.85 -13.62 20.37
C VAL A 282 8.70 -14.17 21.51
N ASP A 283 9.17 -15.37 21.34
CA ASP A 283 9.99 -16.13 22.30
C ASP A 283 11.49 -16.03 22.03
N SER A 284 11.87 -15.61 20.82
CA SER A 284 13.24 -15.58 20.37
C SER A 284 13.65 -14.25 19.73
N LYS A 285 14.97 -13.98 19.72
CA LYS A 285 15.57 -12.84 19.00
C LYS A 285 15.26 -12.91 17.50
N ALA A 286 15.22 -14.12 16.94
CA ALA A 286 14.92 -14.34 15.54
C ALA A 286 13.50 -13.89 15.20
N LYS A 287 12.52 -14.32 16.00
CA LYS A 287 11.10 -13.94 15.83
C LYS A 287 10.90 -12.43 16.01
N ALA A 288 11.56 -11.81 16.99
CA ALA A 288 11.51 -10.36 17.17
C ALA A 288 12.04 -9.59 15.95
N TRP A 289 13.12 -10.07 15.32
CA TRP A 289 13.63 -9.47 14.07
C TRP A 289 12.72 -9.72 12.87
N GLU A 290 12.00 -10.85 12.83
CA GLU A 290 10.98 -11.11 11.82
C GLU A 290 9.85 -10.07 11.90
N ILE A 291 9.34 -9.79 13.10
CA ILE A 291 8.32 -8.74 13.33
C ILE A 291 8.80 -7.36 12.89
N VAL A 292 10.06 -7.01 13.21
CA VAL A 292 10.65 -5.74 12.73
C VAL A 292 10.77 -5.74 11.21
N GLY A 293 11.19 -6.84 10.61
CA GLY A 293 11.28 -7.01 9.15
C GLY A 293 9.92 -6.89 8.47
N ALA A 294 8.88 -7.53 9.03
CA ALA A 294 7.51 -7.43 8.55
C ALA A 294 7.04 -5.97 8.53
N TYR A 295 7.26 -5.23 9.63
CA TYR A 295 6.90 -3.82 9.68
C TYR A 295 7.72 -2.95 8.71
N GLN A 296 8.97 -3.27 8.45
CA GLN A 296 9.78 -2.55 7.45
C GLN A 296 9.18 -2.64 6.04
N LYS A 297 8.55 -3.78 5.71
CA LYS A 297 7.88 -3.98 4.42
C LYS A 297 6.67 -3.06 4.22
N ARG A 298 6.11 -2.47 5.28
CA ARG A 298 5.01 -1.51 5.18
C ARG A 298 5.30 -0.38 4.18
N TRP A 299 6.56 0.01 4.03
CA TRP A 299 6.94 1.03 3.04
C TRP A 299 6.58 0.67 1.59
N GLN A 300 6.40 -0.61 1.27
CA GLN A 300 6.04 -1.03 -0.09
C GLN A 300 4.68 -0.47 -0.53
N ILE A 301 3.71 -0.38 0.37
CA ILE A 301 2.39 0.18 0.02
C ILE A 301 2.44 1.70 -0.23
N GLU A 302 3.33 2.43 0.44
CA GLU A 302 3.56 3.85 0.14
C GLU A 302 4.15 4.03 -1.27
N MET A 303 5.05 3.11 -1.66
CA MET A 303 5.59 3.08 -3.03
C MET A 303 4.52 2.69 -4.06
N THR A 304 3.61 1.77 -3.70
CA THR A 304 2.44 1.42 -4.51
C THR A 304 1.55 2.63 -4.75
N PHE A 305 1.19 3.38 -3.71
CA PHE A 305 0.40 4.60 -3.84
C PHE A 305 1.11 5.67 -4.67
N ARG A 306 2.40 5.84 -4.45
CA ARG A 306 3.20 6.78 -5.23
C ARG A 306 3.20 6.39 -6.70
N PHE A 307 3.42 5.13 -7.03
CA PHE A 307 3.41 4.63 -8.40
C PHE A 307 2.02 4.81 -9.06
N ALA A 308 0.94 4.46 -8.36
CA ALA A 308 -0.41 4.64 -8.85
C ALA A 308 -0.71 6.12 -9.18
N LYS A 309 -0.23 7.06 -8.37
CA LYS A 309 -0.42 8.49 -8.59
C LYS A 309 0.47 9.06 -9.68
N SER A 310 1.77 8.75 -9.69
CA SER A 310 2.74 9.34 -10.63
C SER A 310 2.79 8.63 -11.97
N GLU A 311 2.76 7.29 -11.96
CA GLU A 311 2.98 6.50 -13.17
C GLU A 311 1.69 6.03 -13.83
N LEU A 312 0.65 5.72 -13.05
CA LEU A 312 -0.66 5.33 -13.57
C LEU A 312 -1.65 6.49 -13.59
N ALA A 313 -1.23 7.70 -13.23
CA ALA A 313 -2.01 8.93 -13.28
C ALA A 313 -3.43 8.80 -12.66
N ILE A 314 -3.57 8.03 -11.57
CA ILE A 314 -4.87 7.69 -10.95
C ILE A 314 -5.64 8.93 -10.45
N GLU A 315 -4.97 10.07 -10.36
CA GLU A 315 -5.56 11.36 -9.99
C GLU A 315 -6.22 12.09 -11.16
N SER A 316 -5.95 11.70 -12.42
CA SER A 316 -6.39 12.43 -13.61
C SER A 316 -7.83 12.13 -14.12
N PRO A 317 -8.47 10.96 -13.89
CA PRO A 317 -9.79 10.67 -14.44
C PRO A 317 -10.84 11.71 -14.05
N ARG A 318 -11.62 12.17 -15.06
CA ARG A 318 -12.74 13.11 -14.90
C ARG A 318 -14.06 12.40 -15.22
N LEU A 319 -14.41 11.38 -14.45
CA LEU A 319 -15.64 10.61 -14.60
C LEU A 319 -16.66 11.09 -13.58
N TRP A 320 -17.81 11.59 -14.06
CA TRP A 320 -18.86 12.14 -13.20
C TRP A 320 -19.43 11.09 -12.25
N LYS A 321 -19.97 9.99 -12.80
CA LYS A 321 -20.62 8.93 -12.02
C LYS A 321 -19.62 8.12 -11.20
N TRP A 322 -19.97 7.86 -9.94
CA TRP A 322 -19.18 7.05 -9.03
C TRP A 322 -18.88 5.66 -9.58
N GLU A 323 -19.91 4.94 -10.04
CA GLU A 323 -19.76 3.57 -10.56
C GLU A 323 -18.79 3.49 -11.74
N ASN A 324 -18.93 4.39 -12.73
CA ASN A 324 -18.04 4.42 -13.89
C ASN A 324 -16.58 4.65 -13.48
N ARG A 325 -16.39 5.52 -12.48
CA ARG A 325 -15.06 5.77 -11.91
C ARG A 325 -14.52 4.54 -11.21
N MET A 326 -15.35 3.85 -10.41
CA MET A 326 -14.91 2.62 -9.72
C MET A 326 -14.52 1.54 -10.72
N LYS A 327 -15.28 1.33 -11.78
CA LYS A 327 -14.93 0.42 -12.87
C LYS A 327 -13.60 0.80 -13.52
N PHE A 328 -13.42 2.08 -13.83
CA PHE A 328 -12.19 2.56 -14.43
C PHE A 328 -10.98 2.35 -13.52
N LEU A 329 -11.09 2.69 -12.24
CA LEU A 329 -10.03 2.51 -11.25
C LEU A 329 -9.73 1.01 -11.01
N ALA A 330 -10.72 0.13 -11.14
CA ALA A 330 -10.52 -1.31 -11.11
C ALA A 330 -9.65 -1.79 -12.29
N ILE A 331 -9.85 -1.24 -13.49
CA ILE A 331 -8.96 -1.54 -14.64
C ILE A 331 -7.53 -1.04 -14.37
N VAL A 332 -7.37 0.11 -13.73
CA VAL A 332 -6.03 0.60 -13.32
C VAL A 332 -5.38 -0.33 -12.31
N ALA A 333 -6.15 -0.89 -11.37
CA ALA A 333 -5.66 -1.90 -10.43
C ALA A 333 -5.16 -3.16 -11.15
N LEU A 334 -5.84 -3.62 -12.21
CA LEU A 334 -5.37 -4.73 -13.04
C LEU A 334 -4.04 -4.44 -13.74
N VAL A 335 -3.83 -3.19 -14.19
CA VAL A 335 -2.54 -2.79 -14.79
C VAL A 335 -1.42 -2.85 -13.75
N TYR A 336 -1.69 -2.37 -12.53
CA TYR A 336 -0.73 -2.45 -11.44
C TYR A 336 -0.41 -3.92 -11.09
N ASP A 337 -1.42 -4.76 -10.97
CA ASP A 337 -1.29 -6.19 -10.71
C ASP A 337 -0.46 -6.90 -11.79
N PHE A 338 -0.72 -6.61 -13.06
CA PHE A 338 0.06 -7.12 -14.18
C PHE A 338 1.56 -6.76 -14.06
N LEU A 339 1.87 -5.51 -13.74
CA LEU A 339 3.26 -5.09 -13.54
C LEU A 339 3.91 -5.77 -12.33
N CYS A 340 3.16 -5.99 -11.24
CA CYS A 340 3.62 -6.78 -10.09
C CYS A 340 3.95 -8.23 -10.52
N THR A 341 3.10 -8.83 -11.35
CA THR A 341 3.31 -10.19 -11.86
C THR A 341 4.60 -10.32 -12.68
N LEU A 342 4.89 -9.33 -13.54
CA LEU A 342 6.15 -9.31 -14.29
C LEU A 342 7.39 -9.22 -13.38
N LEU A 343 7.24 -8.67 -12.17
CA LEU A 343 8.31 -8.56 -11.17
C LEU A 343 8.40 -9.77 -10.23
N GLN A 344 7.57 -10.80 -10.40
CA GLN A 344 7.72 -12.06 -9.67
C GLN A 344 8.98 -12.81 -10.12
N PRO A 345 9.64 -13.56 -9.23
CA PRO A 345 10.91 -14.25 -9.56
C PRO A 345 10.83 -15.14 -10.82
N GLU A 346 9.72 -15.84 -11.01
CA GLU A 346 9.49 -16.69 -12.19
C GLU A 346 9.46 -15.92 -13.51
N ASN A 347 9.06 -14.66 -13.48
CA ASN A 347 8.95 -13.78 -14.64
C ASN A 347 10.18 -12.88 -14.86
N PHE A 348 11.21 -12.99 -14.03
CA PHE A 348 12.40 -12.13 -14.16
C PHE A 348 13.09 -12.21 -15.51
N LYS A 349 13.13 -13.39 -16.14
CA LYS A 349 13.69 -13.55 -17.48
C LYS A 349 12.89 -12.72 -18.50
N LEU A 350 11.57 -12.82 -18.45
CA LEU A 350 10.65 -12.06 -19.31
C LEU A 350 10.78 -10.55 -19.04
N ALA A 351 10.74 -10.12 -17.79
CA ALA A 351 10.88 -8.72 -17.42
C ALA A 351 12.22 -8.12 -17.91
N ARG A 352 13.32 -8.87 -17.81
CA ARG A 352 14.62 -8.46 -18.35
C ARG A 352 14.61 -8.36 -19.88
N LYS A 353 13.95 -9.31 -20.57
CA LYS A 353 13.79 -9.27 -22.03
C LYS A 353 13.01 -8.02 -22.46
N ILE A 354 11.87 -7.74 -21.80
CA ILE A 354 11.05 -6.54 -22.02
C ILE A 354 11.89 -5.26 -21.83
N LEU A 355 12.66 -5.19 -20.73
CA LEU A 355 13.51 -4.03 -20.45
C LEU A 355 14.65 -3.85 -21.47
N ARG A 356 15.25 -4.94 -21.98
CA ARG A 356 16.29 -4.85 -23.01
C ARG A 356 15.75 -4.33 -24.32
N LEU A 357 14.57 -4.81 -24.72
CA LEU A 357 13.93 -4.44 -25.99
C LEU A 357 13.30 -3.04 -25.95
N GLY A 358 12.66 -2.69 -24.83
CA GLY A 358 11.88 -1.46 -24.73
C GLY A 358 12.57 -0.29 -23.98
N CYS A 359 13.78 -0.47 -23.42
CA CYS A 359 14.44 0.55 -22.61
C CYS A 359 15.97 0.58 -22.86
N HIS A 360 16.41 1.43 -23.79
CA HIS A 360 17.81 1.51 -24.26
C HIS A 360 18.84 1.85 -23.15
N ARG A 361 18.44 2.53 -22.07
CA ARG A 361 19.33 2.94 -20.98
C ARG A 361 19.65 1.83 -19.98
N THR A 362 19.03 0.67 -20.12
CA THR A 362 19.15 -0.42 -19.14
C THR A 362 20.08 -1.56 -19.54
N GLY A 363 20.76 -1.45 -20.65
CA GLY A 363 21.76 -2.38 -21.20
C GLY A 363 22.43 -3.38 -20.21
N ASN A 364 23.64 -3.78 -20.42
CA ASN A 364 24.38 -4.78 -19.62
C ASN A 364 24.53 -4.47 -18.10
N LYS A 365 24.23 -3.23 -17.66
CA LYS A 365 24.26 -2.84 -16.24
C LYS A 365 23.12 -3.41 -15.39
N LEU A 366 22.14 -4.09 -16.00
CA LEU A 366 20.97 -4.66 -15.29
C LEU A 366 21.24 -5.96 -14.54
N LYS A 367 22.41 -6.55 -14.66
CA LYS A 367 22.69 -7.83 -13.98
C LYS A 367 22.51 -7.79 -12.47
N ASN A 368 22.68 -6.60 -11.84
CA ASN A 368 22.73 -6.43 -10.39
C ASN A 368 21.72 -5.41 -9.82
N VAL A 369 20.76 -4.93 -10.60
CA VAL A 369 19.79 -3.90 -10.14
C VAL A 369 18.41 -4.54 -9.98
N SER A 370 17.73 -4.23 -8.87
CA SER A 370 16.30 -4.55 -8.73
C SER A 370 15.52 -3.91 -9.87
N LEU A 371 14.66 -4.69 -10.53
CA LEU A 371 13.87 -4.25 -11.68
C LEU A 371 12.89 -3.14 -11.24
N PRO A 372 13.08 -1.88 -11.67
CA PRO A 372 12.17 -0.81 -11.26
C PRO A 372 10.88 -0.86 -12.06
N MET A 373 9.74 -0.86 -11.38
CA MET A 373 8.42 -1.00 -11.98
C MET A 373 8.13 0.11 -13.03
N TYR A 374 8.57 1.36 -12.78
CA TYR A 374 8.36 2.46 -13.73
C TYR A 374 9.07 2.24 -15.07
N ARG A 375 10.29 1.69 -15.05
CA ARG A 375 11.02 1.35 -16.28
C ARG A 375 10.37 0.20 -17.03
N LEU A 376 9.85 -0.78 -16.29
CA LEU A 376 9.12 -1.90 -16.88
C LEU A 376 7.84 -1.41 -17.57
N ARG A 377 7.08 -0.50 -16.93
CA ARG A 377 5.94 0.14 -17.57
C ARG A 377 6.33 0.86 -18.85
N GLN A 378 7.40 1.67 -18.82
CA GLN A 378 7.89 2.40 -20.00
C GLN A 378 8.37 1.45 -21.11
N ALA A 379 9.04 0.36 -20.75
CA ALA A 379 9.47 -0.64 -21.72
C ALA A 379 8.27 -1.36 -22.37
N CYS A 380 7.25 -1.71 -21.61
CA CYS A 380 5.99 -2.24 -22.15
C CYS A 380 5.32 -1.26 -23.11
N PHE A 381 5.28 0.03 -22.75
CA PHE A 381 4.77 1.08 -23.61
C PHE A 381 5.51 1.14 -24.94
N ASN A 382 6.85 1.21 -24.92
CA ASN A 382 7.66 1.30 -26.11
C ASN A 382 7.49 0.09 -27.04
N LEU A 383 7.42 -1.13 -26.47
CA LEU A 383 7.20 -2.35 -27.25
C LEU A 383 5.83 -2.38 -27.95
N ILE A 384 4.78 -1.86 -27.28
CA ILE A 384 3.44 -1.78 -27.87
C ILE A 384 3.44 -0.82 -29.06
N ILE A 385 4.17 0.30 -28.98
CA ILE A 385 4.28 1.26 -30.10
C ILE A 385 5.07 0.68 -31.28
N ILE A 386 6.21 0.06 -31.01
CA ILE A 386 7.07 -0.53 -32.06
C ILE A 386 6.28 -1.56 -32.88
N ASN A 387 5.56 -2.46 -32.23
CA ASN A 387 4.77 -3.49 -32.91
C ASN A 387 3.55 -2.96 -33.69
N GLN A 388 3.12 -1.72 -33.46
CA GLN A 388 2.04 -1.10 -34.24
C GLN A 388 2.52 -0.34 -35.48
N ASN A 389 3.80 0.04 -35.51
CA ASN A 389 4.41 0.72 -36.67
C ASN A 389 5.03 -0.27 -37.65
N SER A 390 5.06 -1.56 -37.31
CA SER A 390 5.62 -2.64 -38.13
C SER A 390 4.53 -3.53 -38.79
N GLY A 391 3.27 -3.22 -38.64
CA GLY A 391 2.13 -3.80 -39.35
C GLY A 391 1.32 -2.75 -40.07
#